data_5002455b122afb107267c143410dc7ba
#
_entry.id   5002455b122afb107267c143410dc7ba
#
_cell.length_a   1.000
_cell.length_b   1.000
_cell.length_c   1.000
_cell.angle_alpha   90.00
_cell.angle_beta   90.00
_cell.angle_gamma   90.00
#
_symmetry.space_group_name_H-M   'P 1'
#
loop_
_entity.id
_entity.type
_entity.pdbx_description
1 polymer ?
#
loop_
_entity_poly.entity_id
_entity_poly.type
_entity_poly.pdbx_seq_one_letter_code
_entity_poly.pdbx_strand_id
1 'polypeptide(L)'
;MSSTLWPWLTLAGLGAFHGLNPAMGWLFAVALGLHRQSRGIVLLALAPIALGHAAAVGVVLVAAVAFGAVLDVTLLTRGAGICLVIWAVGHAVLGHRGRLRIGMQTGLIGLALWSCMMAGAHGAGLMLVPAMLSICVSSGAAGELGASTSIPISIAALAVHTGAMLATIGAVSLIVYSRGLAFLRRGWINLDVLWSGTLAAGGIFLLAQ
;
A
#
# COMPACT_ATOMS: atom_id res chain seq x y z
N MET A 1 -15.93 10.99 19.66
CA MET A 1 -16.09 10.65 18.22
C MET A 1 -14.85 10.92 17.36
N SER A 2 -13.94 11.81 17.75
CA SER A 2 -12.72 12.12 16.96
C SER A 2 -11.62 11.03 17.01
N SER A 3 -11.50 10.29 18.11
CA SER A 3 -10.44 9.27 18.28
C SER A 3 -10.62 8.02 17.40
N THR A 4 -11.86 7.69 17.03
CA THR A 4 -12.16 6.50 16.22
C THR A 4 -12.00 6.73 14.71
N LEU A 5 -12.10 7.97 14.22
CA LEU A 5 -11.99 8.28 12.80
C LEU A 5 -10.53 8.44 12.34
N TRP A 6 -9.63 8.85 13.24
CA TRP A 6 -8.25 9.16 12.88
C TRP A 6 -7.48 7.98 12.23
N PRO A 7 -7.56 6.75 12.75
CA PRO A 7 -6.89 5.62 12.11
C PRO A 7 -7.41 5.34 10.69
N TRP A 8 -8.70 5.51 10.45
CA TRP A 8 -9.29 5.33 9.11
C TRP A 8 -8.83 6.39 8.11
N LEU A 9 -8.72 7.65 8.57
CA LEU A 9 -8.17 8.74 7.76
C LEU A 9 -6.68 8.50 7.46
N THR A 10 -5.94 7.97 8.42
CA THR A 10 -4.54 7.57 8.22
C THR A 10 -4.44 6.47 7.15
N LEU A 11 -5.28 5.43 7.22
CA LEU A 11 -5.33 4.37 6.20
C LEU A 11 -5.65 4.91 4.82
N ALA A 12 -6.64 5.79 4.70
CA ALA A 12 -7.00 6.43 3.44
C ALA A 12 -5.86 7.33 2.92
N GLY A 13 -5.26 8.13 3.79
CA GLY A 13 -4.12 9.00 3.45
C GLY A 13 -2.90 8.22 2.98
N LEU A 14 -2.56 7.13 3.67
CA LEU A 14 -1.48 6.22 3.28
C LEU A 14 -1.79 5.56 1.92
N GLY A 15 -3.04 5.14 1.69
CA GLY A 15 -3.47 4.60 0.40
C GLY A 15 -3.33 5.63 -0.72
N ALA A 16 -3.83 6.85 -0.51
CA ALA A 16 -3.71 7.92 -1.49
C ALA A 16 -2.24 8.27 -1.80
N PHE A 17 -1.41 8.39 -0.75
CA PHE A 17 0.03 8.61 -0.89
C PHE A 17 0.72 7.47 -1.66
N HIS A 18 0.37 6.22 -1.34
CA HIS A 18 0.87 5.03 -2.03
C HIS A 18 0.52 5.04 -3.53
N GLY A 19 -0.70 5.47 -3.86
CA GLY A 19 -1.17 5.59 -5.24
C GLY A 19 -0.46 6.66 -6.07
N LEU A 20 0.18 7.65 -5.44
CA LEU A 20 0.99 8.66 -6.14
C LEU A 20 2.29 8.08 -6.70
N ASN A 21 2.82 7.01 -6.09
CA ASN A 21 4.07 6.41 -6.52
C ASN A 21 3.92 5.79 -7.92
N PRO A 22 4.76 6.17 -8.90
CA PRO A 22 4.71 5.63 -10.26
C PRO A 22 4.87 4.11 -10.34
N ALA A 23 5.61 3.52 -9.41
CA ALA A 23 5.83 2.09 -9.34
C ALA A 23 4.55 1.30 -9.01
N MET A 24 3.51 1.97 -8.46
CA MET A 24 2.24 1.33 -8.11
C MET A 24 1.31 1.05 -9.29
N GLY A 25 1.72 1.43 -10.51
CA GLY A 25 1.06 0.96 -11.73
C GLY A 25 0.38 2.03 -12.57
N TRP A 26 0.24 3.30 -12.12
CA TRP A 26 -0.43 4.30 -12.92
C TRP A 26 0.30 4.63 -14.25
N LEU A 27 1.64 4.51 -14.28
CA LEU A 27 2.40 4.64 -15.54
C LEU A 27 2.02 3.54 -16.55
N PHE A 28 1.83 2.30 -16.09
CA PHE A 28 1.40 1.20 -16.95
C PHE A 28 -0.04 1.39 -17.43
N ALA A 29 -0.93 1.86 -16.55
CA ALA A 29 -2.31 2.19 -16.94
C ALA A 29 -2.34 3.26 -18.04
N VAL A 30 -1.54 4.33 -17.90
CA VAL A 30 -1.39 5.37 -18.94
C VAL A 30 -0.80 4.79 -20.22
N ALA A 31 0.29 4.03 -20.14
CA ALA A 31 0.95 3.45 -21.29
C ALA A 31 0.00 2.52 -22.07
N LEU A 32 -0.75 1.68 -21.35
CA LEU A 32 -1.74 0.78 -21.96
C LEU A 32 -2.89 1.56 -22.61
N GLY A 33 -3.39 2.60 -21.94
CA GLY A 33 -4.41 3.49 -22.47
C GLY A 33 -3.96 4.24 -23.73
N LEU A 34 -2.74 4.77 -23.74
CA LEU A 34 -2.15 5.43 -24.91
C LEU A 34 -1.94 4.45 -26.07
N HIS A 35 -1.45 3.25 -25.80
CA HIS A 35 -1.26 2.23 -26.83
C HIS A 35 -2.59 1.78 -27.46
N ARG A 36 -3.65 1.70 -26.67
CA ARG A 36 -4.99 1.31 -27.13
C ARG A 36 -5.89 2.49 -27.48
N GLN A 37 -5.40 3.73 -27.37
CA GLN A 37 -6.14 4.97 -27.64
C GLN A 37 -7.50 5.04 -26.91
N SER A 38 -7.56 4.54 -25.67
CA SER A 38 -8.81 4.40 -24.92
C SER A 38 -8.67 4.73 -23.44
N ARG A 39 -9.52 5.67 -22.95
CA ARG A 39 -9.65 5.97 -21.52
C ARG A 39 -10.23 4.78 -20.72
N GLY A 40 -11.11 4.00 -21.37
CA GLY A 40 -11.69 2.81 -20.76
C GLY A 40 -10.62 1.77 -20.41
N ILE A 41 -9.57 1.65 -21.21
CA ILE A 41 -8.43 0.76 -20.93
C ILE A 41 -7.59 1.27 -19.76
N VAL A 42 -7.45 2.59 -19.60
CA VAL A 42 -6.79 3.17 -18.41
C VAL A 42 -7.52 2.74 -17.14
N LEU A 43 -8.85 2.83 -17.13
CA LEU A 43 -9.68 2.42 -15.99
C LEU A 43 -9.69 0.89 -15.80
N LEU A 44 -9.73 0.13 -16.89
CA LEU A 44 -9.68 -1.34 -16.83
C LEU A 44 -8.38 -1.83 -16.19
N ALA A 45 -7.26 -1.14 -16.39
CA ALA A 45 -5.99 -1.46 -15.78
C ALA A 45 -6.00 -1.38 -14.25
N LEU A 46 -6.95 -0.64 -13.66
CA LEU A 46 -7.08 -0.55 -12.20
C LEU A 46 -7.49 -1.89 -11.58
N ALA A 47 -8.24 -2.73 -12.29
CA ALA A 47 -8.68 -4.03 -11.77
C ALA A 47 -7.50 -4.99 -11.48
N PRO A 48 -6.58 -5.26 -12.42
CA PRO A 48 -5.41 -6.09 -12.12
C PRO A 48 -4.47 -5.44 -11.12
N ILE A 49 -4.34 -4.10 -11.08
CA ILE A 49 -3.58 -3.39 -10.06
C ILE A 49 -4.19 -3.66 -8.67
N ALA A 50 -5.52 -3.53 -8.55
CA ALA A 50 -6.24 -3.79 -7.31
C ALA A 50 -6.04 -5.23 -6.83
N LEU A 51 -6.20 -6.21 -7.72
CA LEU A 51 -6.06 -7.63 -7.39
C LEU A 51 -4.64 -7.98 -6.93
N GLY A 52 -3.62 -7.51 -7.65
CA GLY A 52 -2.23 -7.76 -7.29
C GLY A 52 -1.86 -7.11 -5.95
N HIS A 53 -2.27 -5.84 -5.75
CA HIS A 53 -2.04 -5.13 -4.49
C HIS A 53 -2.76 -5.80 -3.31
N ALA A 54 -4.06 -6.09 -3.47
CA ALA A 54 -4.85 -6.74 -2.42
C ALA A 54 -4.31 -8.12 -2.05
N ALA A 55 -3.80 -8.87 -3.01
CA ALA A 55 -3.17 -10.18 -2.74
C ALA A 55 -1.92 -10.02 -1.86
N ALA A 56 -1.01 -9.09 -2.20
CA ALA A 56 0.21 -8.86 -1.43
C ALA A 56 -0.09 -8.37 -0.02
N VAL A 57 -0.97 -7.36 0.12
CA VAL A 57 -1.36 -6.80 1.42
C VAL A 57 -2.14 -7.82 2.23
N GLY A 58 -3.06 -8.56 1.59
CA GLY A 58 -3.86 -9.59 2.22
C GLY A 58 -3.02 -10.68 2.88
N VAL A 59 -1.95 -11.14 2.24
CA VAL A 59 -1.01 -12.11 2.82
C VAL A 59 -0.41 -11.58 4.12
N VAL A 60 0.02 -10.32 4.16
CA VAL A 60 0.59 -9.70 5.36
C VAL A 60 -0.46 -9.56 6.46
N LEU A 61 -1.69 -9.15 6.11
CA LEU A 61 -2.78 -9.04 7.09
C LEU A 61 -3.19 -10.40 7.66
N VAL A 62 -3.27 -11.43 6.83
CA VAL A 62 -3.54 -12.81 7.30
C VAL A 62 -2.42 -13.27 8.25
N ALA A 63 -1.17 -13.02 7.90
CA ALA A 63 -0.04 -13.32 8.78
C ALA A 63 -0.14 -12.56 10.10
N ALA A 64 -0.45 -11.24 10.06
CA ALA A 64 -0.60 -10.42 11.27
C ALA A 64 -1.72 -10.95 12.19
N VAL A 65 -2.86 -11.36 11.63
CA VAL A 65 -3.97 -11.95 12.38
C VAL A 65 -3.56 -13.31 12.96
N ALA A 66 -2.90 -14.17 12.17
CA ALA A 66 -2.47 -15.50 12.62
C ALA A 66 -1.43 -15.40 13.76
N PHE A 67 -0.44 -14.52 13.63
CA PHE A 67 0.54 -14.28 14.70
C PHE A 67 -0.09 -13.61 15.92
N GLY A 68 -1.03 -12.68 15.73
CA GLY A 68 -1.75 -12.03 16.80
C GLY A 68 -2.63 -12.97 17.63
N ALA A 69 -3.04 -14.11 17.07
CA ALA A 69 -3.76 -15.15 17.79
C ALA A 69 -2.86 -16.02 18.70
N VAL A 70 -1.53 -15.99 18.49
CA VAL A 70 -0.56 -16.84 19.19
C VAL A 70 0.39 -16.03 20.06
N LEU A 71 0.73 -14.82 19.63
CA LEU A 71 1.70 -13.93 20.28
C LEU A 71 0.99 -12.88 21.13
N ASP A 72 1.62 -12.48 22.22
CA ASP A 72 1.25 -11.29 22.97
C ASP A 72 1.30 -10.02 22.09
N VAL A 73 0.34 -9.12 22.30
CA VAL A 73 0.20 -7.86 21.54
C VAL A 73 1.48 -7.02 21.57
N THR A 74 2.17 -6.98 22.71
CA THR A 74 3.42 -6.23 22.86
C THR A 74 4.52 -6.82 21.97
N LEU A 75 4.64 -8.15 21.93
CA LEU A 75 5.62 -8.84 21.10
C LEU A 75 5.30 -8.65 19.62
N LEU A 76 4.01 -8.74 19.24
CA LEU A 76 3.56 -8.49 17.87
C LEU A 76 3.87 -7.05 17.44
N THR A 77 3.56 -6.06 18.28
CA THR A 77 3.78 -4.63 18.00
C THR A 77 5.27 -4.33 17.82
N ARG A 78 6.11 -4.81 18.74
CA ARG A 78 7.57 -4.63 18.65
C ARG A 78 8.16 -5.36 17.44
N GLY A 79 7.71 -6.59 17.18
CA GLY A 79 8.12 -7.36 16.01
C GLY A 79 7.77 -6.65 14.69
N ALA A 80 6.54 -6.15 14.57
CA ALA A 80 6.11 -5.37 13.42
C ALA A 80 6.93 -4.07 13.26
N GLY A 81 7.22 -3.37 14.37
CA GLY A 81 8.07 -2.17 14.39
C GLY A 81 9.48 -2.45 13.88
N ILE A 82 10.12 -3.52 14.37
CA ILE A 82 11.45 -3.96 13.91
C ILE A 82 11.42 -4.29 12.42
N CYS A 83 10.42 -5.06 11.97
CA CYS A 83 10.27 -5.40 10.54
C CYS A 83 10.13 -4.16 9.67
N LEU A 84 9.34 -3.17 10.09
CA LEU A 84 9.18 -1.90 9.36
C LEU A 84 10.48 -1.11 9.25
N VAL A 85 11.25 -1.02 10.34
CA VAL A 85 12.55 -0.32 10.34
C VAL A 85 13.55 -1.04 9.44
N ILE A 86 13.67 -2.36 9.56
CA ILE A 86 14.56 -3.17 8.69
C ILE A 86 14.15 -2.98 7.22
N TRP A 87 12.85 -3.02 6.93
CA TRP A 87 12.33 -2.82 5.57
C TRP A 87 12.63 -1.43 5.04
N ALA A 88 12.43 -0.38 5.87
CA ALA A 88 12.75 1.00 5.52
C ALA A 88 14.24 1.19 5.17
N VAL A 89 15.13 0.65 6.01
CA VAL A 89 16.58 0.70 5.78
C VAL A 89 16.95 -0.09 4.52
N GLY A 90 16.44 -1.30 4.38
CA GLY A 90 16.66 -2.13 3.19
C GLY A 90 16.21 -1.41 1.91
N HIS A 91 15.03 -0.79 1.94
CA HIS A 91 14.49 -0.03 0.80
C HIS A 91 15.34 1.22 0.50
N ALA A 92 15.79 1.95 1.52
CA ALA A 92 16.63 3.13 1.35
C ALA A 92 18.04 2.80 0.81
N VAL A 93 18.63 1.67 1.26
CA VAL A 93 20.01 1.28 0.89
C VAL A 93 20.06 0.53 -0.44
N LEU A 94 19.18 -0.45 -0.61
CA LEU A 94 19.17 -1.30 -1.81
C LEU A 94 18.43 -0.66 -2.97
N GLY A 95 17.43 0.18 -2.67
CA GLY A 95 16.56 0.83 -3.66
C GLY A 95 15.92 -0.20 -4.59
N HIS A 96 15.39 0.28 -5.70
CA HIS A 96 14.87 -0.58 -6.78
C HIS A 96 15.98 -1.02 -7.73
N ARG A 97 17.10 -1.52 -7.20
CA ARG A 97 18.23 -1.99 -8.04
C ARG A 97 17.87 -3.20 -8.91
N GLY A 98 16.81 -3.93 -8.55
CA GLY A 98 16.23 -4.96 -9.39
C GLY A 98 15.42 -4.34 -10.54
N ARG A 99 16.07 -3.99 -11.64
CA ARG A 99 15.40 -3.66 -12.90
C ARG A 99 14.74 -4.92 -13.45
N LEU A 100 13.55 -5.23 -12.93
CA LEU A 100 12.69 -6.19 -13.60
C LEU A 100 12.32 -5.57 -14.95
N ARG A 101 12.85 -6.15 -16.02
CA ARG A 101 12.51 -5.83 -17.40
C ARG A 101 11.08 -6.33 -17.72
N ILE A 102 10.11 -5.84 -16.98
CA ILE A 102 8.71 -6.03 -17.33
C ILE A 102 8.44 -4.93 -18.36
N GLY A 103 8.46 -5.31 -19.63
CA GLY A 103 8.26 -4.38 -20.74
C GLY A 103 6.87 -3.76 -20.70
N MET A 104 6.71 -2.56 -21.29
CA MET A 104 5.44 -1.84 -21.40
C MET A 104 4.34 -2.60 -22.19
N GLN A 105 4.64 -3.78 -22.72
CA GLN A 105 3.71 -4.68 -23.42
C GLN A 105 3.12 -5.75 -22.50
N THR A 106 3.28 -5.62 -21.17
CA THR A 106 2.67 -6.54 -20.21
C THR A 106 1.15 -6.45 -20.30
N GLY A 107 0.52 -7.60 -20.54
CA GLY A 107 -0.94 -7.72 -20.48
C GLY A 107 -1.46 -7.53 -19.04
N LEU A 108 -2.77 -7.63 -18.86
CA LEU A 108 -3.44 -7.43 -17.55
C LEU A 108 -2.89 -8.35 -16.45
N ILE A 109 -2.52 -9.59 -16.79
CA ILE A 109 -1.92 -10.55 -15.83
C ILE A 109 -0.54 -10.06 -15.38
N GLY A 110 0.29 -9.60 -16.29
CA GLY A 110 1.60 -9.05 -15.95
C GLY A 110 1.49 -7.80 -15.08
N LEU A 111 0.45 -6.99 -15.26
CA LEU A 111 0.18 -5.83 -14.43
C LEU A 111 -0.25 -6.22 -13.01
N ALA A 112 -1.03 -7.29 -12.86
CA ALA A 112 -1.39 -7.82 -11.54
C ALA A 112 -0.16 -8.35 -10.79
N LEU A 113 0.69 -9.12 -11.49
CA LEU A 113 1.94 -9.62 -10.90
C LEU A 113 2.89 -8.48 -10.53
N TRP A 114 3.02 -7.46 -11.40
CA TRP A 114 3.80 -6.27 -11.09
C TRP A 114 3.28 -5.57 -9.83
N SER A 115 1.97 -5.33 -9.75
CA SER A 115 1.36 -4.67 -8.60
C SER A 115 1.56 -5.47 -7.31
N CYS A 116 1.43 -6.79 -7.36
CA CYS A 116 1.68 -7.68 -6.24
C CYS A 116 3.13 -7.57 -5.75
N MET A 117 4.09 -7.64 -6.68
CA MET A 117 5.52 -7.53 -6.36
C MET A 117 5.89 -6.16 -5.81
N MET A 118 5.37 -5.08 -6.41
CA MET A 118 5.66 -3.73 -5.96
C MET A 118 5.02 -3.43 -4.60
N ALA A 119 3.80 -3.89 -4.34
CA ALA A 119 3.18 -3.77 -3.02
C ALA A 119 3.99 -4.47 -1.94
N GLY A 120 4.50 -5.68 -2.23
CA GLY A 120 5.43 -6.41 -1.35
C GLY A 120 6.75 -5.66 -1.16
N ALA A 121 7.39 -5.24 -2.26
CA ALA A 121 8.67 -4.54 -2.22
C ALA A 121 8.61 -3.19 -1.47
N HIS A 122 7.46 -2.51 -1.48
CA HIS A 122 7.25 -1.27 -0.73
C HIS A 122 6.78 -1.49 0.72
N GLY A 123 6.51 -2.73 1.13
CA GLY A 123 6.02 -3.03 2.47
C GLY A 123 4.61 -2.49 2.75
N ALA A 124 3.76 -2.39 1.71
CA ALA A 124 2.43 -1.82 1.82
C ALA A 124 1.58 -2.49 2.90
N GLY A 125 1.64 -3.83 3.01
CA GLY A 125 0.93 -4.57 4.04
C GLY A 125 1.44 -4.27 5.45
N LEU A 126 2.76 -4.13 5.62
CA LEU A 126 3.36 -3.84 6.93
C LEU A 126 2.96 -2.44 7.44
N MET A 127 2.73 -1.47 6.56
CA MET A 127 2.27 -0.14 6.95
C MET A 127 0.83 -0.13 7.49
N LEU A 128 0.00 -1.10 7.12
CA LEU A 128 -1.36 -1.19 7.63
C LEU A 128 -1.42 -1.73 9.06
N VAL A 129 -0.40 -2.50 9.48
CA VAL A 129 -0.37 -3.12 10.81
C VAL A 129 -0.50 -2.10 11.95
N PRO A 130 0.25 -0.97 11.99
CA PRO A 130 0.10 0.04 13.05
C PRO A 130 -1.30 0.63 13.13
N ALA A 131 -1.88 0.97 11.98
CA ALA A 131 -3.22 1.55 11.93
C ALA A 131 -4.29 0.53 12.34
N MET A 132 -4.14 -0.73 11.94
CA MET A 132 -5.03 -1.82 12.32
C MET A 132 -4.97 -2.10 13.84
N LEU A 133 -3.77 -2.14 14.43
CA LEU A 133 -3.59 -2.27 15.87
C LEU A 133 -4.26 -1.13 16.63
N SER A 134 -4.11 0.12 16.15
CA SER A 134 -4.77 1.29 16.76
C SER A 134 -6.29 1.19 16.71
N ILE A 135 -6.87 0.64 15.64
CA ILE A 135 -8.32 0.41 15.52
C ILE A 135 -8.76 -0.68 16.51
N CYS A 136 -8.03 -1.79 16.60
CA CYS A 136 -8.35 -2.87 17.53
C CYS A 136 -8.29 -2.40 18.99
N VAL A 137 -7.29 -1.61 19.36
CA VAL A 137 -7.17 -1.03 20.71
C VAL A 137 -8.31 -0.06 21.00
N SER A 138 -8.64 0.84 20.06
CA SER A 138 -9.71 1.83 20.25
C SER A 138 -11.12 1.24 20.28
N SER A 139 -11.33 0.07 19.71
CA SER A 139 -12.61 -0.65 19.73
C SER A 139 -12.84 -1.50 20.99
N GLY A 140 -11.93 -1.44 21.96
CA GLY A 140 -11.99 -2.25 23.19
C GLY A 140 -11.66 -3.73 22.98
N ALA A 141 -11.28 -4.13 21.77
CA ALA A 141 -10.89 -5.48 21.41
C ALA A 141 -9.44 -5.82 21.75
N ALA A 142 -8.75 -4.94 22.50
CA ALA A 142 -7.33 -5.07 22.83
C ALA A 142 -6.99 -6.30 23.68
N GLY A 143 -7.99 -6.92 24.36
CA GLY A 143 -7.80 -8.14 25.14
C GLY A 143 -8.14 -9.44 24.38
N GLU A 144 -8.85 -9.32 23.27
CA GLU A 144 -9.26 -10.45 22.43
C GLU A 144 -9.00 -10.11 20.96
N LEU A 145 -7.76 -10.27 20.51
CA LEU A 145 -7.45 -10.39 19.06
C LEU A 145 -8.03 -11.71 18.53
N GLY A 146 -9.30 -11.97 18.89
CA GLY A 146 -10.04 -13.11 18.36
C GLY A 146 -10.22 -12.92 16.85
N ALA A 147 -10.06 -13.99 16.09
CA ALA A 147 -10.22 -13.98 14.63
C ALA A 147 -11.57 -13.36 14.20
N SER A 148 -12.60 -13.49 15.02
CA SER A 148 -13.95 -12.95 14.75
C SER A 148 -14.00 -11.41 14.68
N THR A 149 -13.16 -10.70 15.43
CA THR A 149 -13.14 -9.22 15.46
C THR A 149 -12.07 -8.65 14.52
N SER A 150 -10.91 -9.30 14.43
CA SER A 150 -9.78 -8.82 13.63
C SER A 150 -9.97 -9.00 12.12
N ILE A 151 -10.66 -10.05 11.67
CA ILE A 151 -10.91 -10.30 10.23
C ILE A 151 -11.76 -9.18 9.58
N PRO A 152 -12.94 -8.79 10.11
CA PRO A 152 -13.72 -7.69 9.52
C PRO A 152 -12.94 -6.36 9.48
N ILE A 153 -12.19 -6.04 10.54
CA ILE A 153 -11.36 -4.83 10.59
C ILE A 153 -10.26 -4.89 9.53
N SER A 154 -9.61 -6.03 9.35
CA SER A 154 -8.56 -6.22 8.34
C SER A 154 -9.11 -6.06 6.93
N ILE A 155 -10.28 -6.62 6.64
CA ILE A 155 -10.96 -6.46 5.34
C ILE A 155 -11.33 -5.00 5.10
N ALA A 156 -11.90 -4.32 6.09
CA ALA A 156 -12.26 -2.92 5.99
C ALA A 156 -11.01 -2.02 5.81
N ALA A 157 -9.94 -2.29 6.54
CA ALA A 157 -8.67 -1.57 6.42
C ALA A 157 -8.06 -1.75 5.02
N LEU A 158 -8.04 -2.98 4.51
CA LEU A 158 -7.61 -3.28 3.14
C LEU A 158 -8.47 -2.55 2.11
N ALA A 159 -9.79 -2.56 2.27
CA ALA A 159 -10.73 -1.92 1.35
C ALA A 159 -10.54 -0.39 1.32
N VAL A 160 -10.43 0.26 2.48
CA VAL A 160 -10.22 1.72 2.59
C VAL A 160 -8.87 2.12 1.98
N HIS A 161 -7.80 1.42 2.35
CA HIS A 161 -6.45 1.70 1.83
C HIS A 161 -6.39 1.50 0.31
N THR A 162 -6.80 0.33 -0.18
CA THR A 162 -6.77 0.00 -1.61
C THR A 162 -7.70 0.90 -2.41
N GLY A 163 -8.89 1.22 -1.88
CA GLY A 163 -9.83 2.14 -2.52
C GLY A 163 -9.25 3.54 -2.70
N ALA A 164 -8.63 4.11 -1.65
CA ALA A 164 -7.97 5.41 -1.72
C ALA A 164 -6.77 5.40 -2.69
N MET A 165 -5.97 4.33 -2.67
CA MET A 165 -4.87 4.11 -3.60
C MET A 165 -5.38 4.09 -5.06
N LEU A 166 -6.41 3.30 -5.35
CA LEU A 166 -6.97 3.18 -6.71
C LEU A 166 -7.61 4.48 -7.19
N ALA A 167 -8.29 5.22 -6.30
CA ALA A 167 -8.83 6.53 -6.61
C ALA A 167 -7.72 7.49 -7.05
N THR A 168 -6.60 7.49 -6.34
CA THR A 168 -5.41 8.30 -6.68
C THR A 168 -4.77 7.83 -7.97
N ILE A 169 -4.54 6.53 -8.14
CA ILE A 169 -3.99 5.95 -9.39
C ILE A 169 -4.88 6.32 -10.57
N GLY A 170 -6.20 6.16 -10.44
CA GLY A 170 -7.16 6.47 -11.49
C GLY A 170 -7.15 7.96 -11.87
N ALA A 171 -7.19 8.84 -10.86
CA ALA A 171 -7.15 10.29 -11.09
C ALA A 171 -5.85 10.72 -11.78
N VAL A 172 -4.68 10.28 -11.25
CA VAL A 172 -3.37 10.59 -11.85
C VAL A 172 -3.28 10.04 -13.28
N SER A 173 -3.70 8.78 -13.49
CA SER A 173 -3.67 8.14 -14.80
C SER A 173 -4.51 8.91 -15.83
N LEU A 174 -5.72 9.31 -15.47
CA LEU A 174 -6.61 10.06 -16.37
C LEU A 174 -6.09 11.47 -16.66
N ILE A 175 -5.53 12.16 -15.66
CA ILE A 175 -4.90 13.48 -15.86
C ILE A 175 -3.70 13.37 -16.79
N VAL A 176 -2.81 12.40 -16.56
CA VAL A 176 -1.62 12.19 -17.39
C VAL A 176 -2.00 11.73 -18.80
N TYR A 177 -2.99 10.86 -18.94
CA TYR A 177 -3.51 10.44 -20.23
C TYR A 177 -4.05 11.61 -21.05
N SER A 178 -4.76 12.56 -20.39
CA SER A 178 -5.40 13.68 -21.07
C SER A 178 -4.46 14.86 -21.33
N ARG A 179 -3.48 15.12 -20.47
CA ARG A 179 -2.58 16.29 -20.53
C ARG A 179 -1.15 15.97 -20.97
N GLY A 180 -0.79 14.68 -21.03
CA GLY A 180 0.54 14.22 -21.38
C GLY A 180 1.54 14.29 -20.22
N LEU A 181 2.73 13.67 -20.43
CA LEU A 181 3.80 13.55 -19.43
C LEU A 181 4.53 14.88 -19.15
N ALA A 182 4.38 15.88 -20.02
CA ALA A 182 5.05 17.18 -19.86
C ALA A 182 4.69 17.89 -18.53
N PHE A 183 3.49 17.64 -18.02
CA PHE A 183 3.01 18.15 -16.75
C PHE A 183 3.85 17.64 -15.56
N LEU A 184 4.32 16.39 -15.61
CA LEU A 184 5.09 15.76 -14.51
C LEU A 184 6.55 16.22 -14.45
N ARG A 185 7.07 16.79 -15.52
CA ARG A 185 8.50 17.21 -15.59
C ARG A 185 8.82 18.42 -14.72
N ARG A 186 7.83 19.17 -14.23
CA ARG A 186 8.00 20.43 -13.48
C ARG A 186 8.13 20.25 -11.97
N GLY A 187 7.85 19.08 -11.41
CA GLY A 187 7.88 18.85 -9.97
C GLY A 187 8.22 17.42 -9.63
N TRP A 188 9.50 17.03 -9.78
CA TRP A 188 9.93 15.69 -9.40
C TRP A 188 10.19 15.65 -7.89
N ILE A 189 9.32 14.96 -7.15
CA ILE A 189 9.52 14.62 -5.73
C ILE A 189 10.02 13.19 -5.67
N ASN A 190 11.06 12.94 -4.89
CA ASN A 190 11.54 11.58 -4.69
C ASN A 190 10.61 10.83 -3.73
N LEU A 191 9.61 10.17 -4.30
CA LEU A 191 8.59 9.42 -3.56
C LEU A 191 9.16 8.22 -2.80
N ASP A 192 10.28 7.65 -3.25
CA ASP A 192 10.93 6.52 -2.57
C ASP A 192 11.55 6.95 -1.23
N VAL A 193 12.14 8.15 -1.18
CA VAL A 193 12.67 8.72 0.08
C VAL A 193 11.53 9.01 1.05
N LEU A 194 10.45 9.62 0.56
CA LEU A 194 9.26 9.89 1.40
C LEU A 194 8.65 8.58 1.91
N TRP A 195 8.59 7.55 1.06
CA TRP A 195 8.06 6.25 1.43
C TRP A 195 8.91 5.57 2.51
N SER A 196 10.23 5.52 2.32
CA SER A 196 11.15 4.97 3.32
C SER A 196 11.07 5.71 4.65
N GLY A 197 10.92 7.04 4.60
CA GLY A 197 10.71 7.88 5.79
C GLY A 197 9.40 7.53 6.52
N THR A 198 8.32 7.29 5.78
CA THR A 198 7.02 6.92 6.36
C THR A 198 7.06 5.53 7.00
N LEU A 199 7.72 4.55 6.36
CA LEU A 199 7.94 3.22 6.93
C LEU A 199 8.77 3.29 8.23
N ALA A 200 9.86 4.07 8.22
CA ALA A 200 10.71 4.25 9.40
C ALA A 200 9.95 4.91 10.55
N ALA A 201 9.20 5.97 10.27
CA ALA A 201 8.38 6.66 11.26
C ALA A 201 7.32 5.73 11.88
N GLY A 202 6.63 4.93 11.06
CA GLY A 202 5.67 3.92 11.53
C GLY A 202 6.33 2.85 12.40
N GLY A 203 7.50 2.36 11.99
CA GLY A 203 8.27 1.38 12.77
C GLY A 203 8.75 1.93 14.11
N ILE A 204 9.30 3.14 14.14
CA ILE A 204 9.75 3.83 15.38
C ILE A 204 8.55 4.08 16.30
N PHE A 205 7.41 4.51 15.75
CA PHE A 205 6.19 4.71 16.53
C PHE A 205 5.75 3.43 17.26
N LEU A 206 5.78 2.27 16.56
CA LEU A 206 5.44 0.98 17.19
C LEU A 206 6.44 0.53 18.23
N LEU A 207 7.73 0.85 18.07
CA LEU A 207 8.77 0.52 19.04
C LEU A 207 8.70 1.39 20.30
N ALA A 208 8.07 2.57 20.22
CA ALA A 208 7.90 3.50 21.34
C ALA A 208 6.65 3.20 22.20
N GLN A 209 5.79 2.27 21.78
CA GLN A 209 4.63 1.81 22.56
C GLN A 209 5.00 0.61 23.45
#